data_804d024313e2a06b0f1f9d6a9160ae38
#
_entry.id   804d024313e2a06b0f1f9d6a9160ae38
#
_cell.length_a   1.000
_cell.length_b   1.000
_cell.length_c   1.000
_cell.angle_alpha   90.00
_cell.angle_beta   90.00
_cell.angle_gamma   90.00
#
_symmetry.space_group_name_H-M   'P 1'
#
loop_
_entity.id
_entity.type
_entity.pdbx_description
1 polymer ?
#
loop_
_entity_poly.entity_id
_entity_poly.type
_entity_poly.pdbx_seq_one_letter_code
_entity_poly.pdbx_strand_id
1 'polypeptide(L)'
;MADGYARATGGVGVAMATSGPGATNMVTGIATAMLDSSPVVCITGQVGSKLLGSDAFQEIDITGITMPITKHNVIVTRAEDIARTVREAFVIASSGRPGPVLVDITKDAQQACTEFDWNAAAPKLPPKRVRSGIDKAEFDRAIELLNSAKRPLILAGHGIMISGAMKAFDQFVRAGDYYVSMTLLGIGCFPAKDPLNLGMMGMHGEAWVNHAIQEADLLVAVGMRFDDRVTGDLRTYAKSARKIHIEIDRAEINKNVPVDAALVGDAREVLEQLLPHIEKKERTAWRSRIAEMKGDSAVRDIQSLPDTGHLYAAHVINDLWKETNGDAIVVTDVGQHQMWEAQYYHHNDPRTLITSGGLGTMGFALPAAIGAKFAKPEADVWVVVGDGGFQMTMCELATIVQEKIKVNIAIINNGFLGMVRQWQEFFYDKRYVATPLVAPDFAALANAFGIRGERVTARGDVTAMIRAARAAKESVLIDFRVEQEDSVYPMVPAGASLHEMIRRPHNPLVETAAEP
;
A
#
# COMPACT_ATOMS: atom_id res chain seq x y z
N MET A 1 5.10 6.32 11.84
CA MET A 1 4.14 7.40 12.17
C MET A 1 4.10 8.48 11.09
N ALA A 2 5.20 9.19 10.78
CA ALA A 2 5.21 10.24 9.76
C ALA A 2 4.72 9.77 8.38
N ASP A 3 5.08 8.56 7.96
CA ASP A 3 4.61 7.94 6.72
C ASP A 3 3.09 7.71 6.74
N GLY A 4 2.53 7.17 7.83
CA GLY A 4 1.08 7.01 7.99
C GLY A 4 0.32 8.34 7.96
N TYR A 5 0.89 9.39 8.58
CA TYR A 5 0.37 10.76 8.49
C TYR A 5 0.34 11.28 7.04
N ALA A 6 1.45 11.10 6.32
CA ALA A 6 1.56 11.54 4.92
C ALA A 6 0.54 10.83 4.02
N ARG A 7 0.38 9.52 4.17
CA ARG A 7 -0.58 8.73 3.38
C ARG A 7 -2.02 9.10 3.67
N ALA A 8 -2.38 9.30 4.93
CA ALA A 8 -3.74 9.68 5.32
C ALA A 8 -4.12 11.11 4.88
N THR A 9 -3.17 12.06 4.90
CA THR A 9 -3.42 13.46 4.50
C THR A 9 -3.21 13.73 3.02
N GLY A 10 -2.29 12.99 2.38
CA GLY A 10 -1.73 13.36 1.08
C GLY A 10 -0.71 14.51 1.15
N GLY A 11 -0.38 14.95 2.35
CA GLY A 11 0.62 15.97 2.64
C GLY A 11 1.98 15.37 2.98
N VAL A 12 2.90 16.20 3.50
CA VAL A 12 4.24 15.77 3.90
C VAL A 12 4.27 15.40 5.36
N GLY A 13 4.74 14.18 5.67
CA GLY A 13 5.02 13.77 7.04
C GLY A 13 6.39 14.27 7.51
N VAL A 14 6.55 14.48 8.82
CA VAL A 14 7.82 14.91 9.41
C VAL A 14 8.24 13.93 10.49
N ALA A 15 9.49 13.46 10.44
CA ALA A 15 10.09 12.65 11.46
C ALA A 15 11.40 13.28 11.94
N MET A 16 11.65 13.24 13.24
CA MET A 16 12.89 13.79 13.84
C MET A 16 13.55 12.73 14.71
N ALA A 17 14.88 12.67 14.65
CA ALA A 17 15.68 11.79 15.49
C ALA A 17 17.01 12.43 15.86
N THR A 18 17.58 11.98 16.98
CA THR A 18 18.95 12.34 17.36
C THR A 18 19.99 11.67 16.46
N SER A 19 21.25 12.06 16.59
CA SER A 19 22.39 11.48 15.88
C SER A 19 22.61 9.98 16.20
N GLY A 20 23.45 9.33 15.43
CA GLY A 20 23.85 7.94 15.64
C GLY A 20 22.67 6.97 15.55
N PRO A 21 22.39 6.15 16.59
CA PRO A 21 21.37 5.12 16.56
C PRO A 21 19.95 5.68 16.37
N GLY A 22 19.67 6.91 16.80
CA GLY A 22 18.38 7.57 16.54
C GLY A 22 18.15 7.73 15.03
N ALA A 23 19.15 8.25 14.31
CA ALA A 23 19.09 8.41 12.86
C ALA A 23 19.05 7.06 12.13
N THR A 24 19.88 6.09 12.51
CA THR A 24 19.91 4.78 11.83
C THR A 24 18.65 3.95 12.02
N ASN A 25 17.93 4.11 13.15
CA ASN A 25 16.63 3.46 13.35
C ASN A 25 15.54 3.95 12.36
N MET A 26 15.75 5.08 11.70
CA MET A 26 14.79 5.58 10.68
C MET A 26 14.97 4.94 9.30
N VAL A 27 16.08 4.25 9.04
CA VAL A 27 16.48 3.77 7.69
C VAL A 27 15.41 2.91 7.04
N THR A 28 14.86 1.92 7.73
CA THR A 28 13.79 1.07 7.19
C THR A 28 12.53 1.89 6.88
N GLY A 29 12.14 2.81 7.76
CA GLY A 29 10.98 3.69 7.52
C GLY A 29 11.19 4.62 6.32
N ILE A 30 12.39 5.16 6.14
CA ILE A 30 12.77 5.98 4.97
C ILE A 30 12.69 5.15 3.69
N ALA A 31 13.24 3.93 3.68
CA ALA A 31 13.18 3.04 2.54
C ALA A 31 11.74 2.64 2.18
N THR A 32 10.87 2.42 3.18
CA THR A 32 9.44 2.17 3.00
C THR A 32 8.76 3.35 2.30
N ALA A 33 8.99 4.56 2.78
CA ALA A 33 8.44 5.77 2.19
C ALA A 33 8.94 5.99 0.75
N MET A 34 10.21 5.67 0.46
CA MET A 34 10.78 5.80 -0.90
C MET A 34 10.12 4.85 -1.89
N LEU A 35 9.96 3.58 -1.54
CA LEU A 35 9.40 2.57 -2.45
C LEU A 35 7.90 2.78 -2.71
N ASP A 36 7.17 3.34 -1.74
CA ASP A 36 5.75 3.63 -1.87
C ASP A 36 5.44 5.07 -2.30
N SER A 37 6.48 5.86 -2.62
CA SER A 37 6.35 7.26 -3.06
C SER A 37 5.62 8.16 -2.05
N SER A 38 5.91 7.96 -0.75
CA SER A 38 5.35 8.74 0.35
C SER A 38 6.25 9.94 0.68
N PRO A 39 5.72 11.18 0.68
CA PRO A 39 6.53 12.36 0.97
C PRO A 39 6.78 12.48 2.48
N VAL A 40 8.03 12.31 2.90
CA VAL A 40 8.45 12.45 4.29
C VAL A 40 9.71 13.30 4.37
N VAL A 41 9.71 14.29 5.25
CA VAL A 41 10.91 15.05 5.61
C VAL A 41 11.46 14.49 6.92
N CYS A 42 12.68 13.96 6.85
CA CYS A 42 13.40 13.43 8.01
C CYS A 42 14.45 14.45 8.47
N ILE A 43 14.41 14.83 9.73
CA ILE A 43 15.38 15.75 10.34
C ILE A 43 16.19 14.95 11.35
N THR A 44 17.50 14.86 11.15
CA THR A 44 18.41 14.18 12.06
C THR A 44 19.40 15.15 12.69
N GLY A 45 19.78 14.87 13.92
CA GLY A 45 20.90 15.56 14.55
C GLY A 45 22.23 14.93 14.13
N GLN A 46 23.29 15.74 14.14
CA GLN A 46 24.66 15.29 13.87
C GLN A 46 25.61 15.88 14.92
N VAL A 47 26.79 15.29 15.08
CA VAL A 47 27.85 15.85 15.90
C VAL A 47 28.25 17.27 15.46
N GLY A 48 28.96 18.02 16.26
CA GLY A 48 29.45 19.34 15.84
C GLY A 48 30.32 19.27 14.59
N SER A 49 30.25 20.26 13.72
CA SER A 49 30.89 20.26 12.39
C SER A 49 32.40 19.96 12.43
N LYS A 50 33.07 20.39 13.51
CA LYS A 50 34.53 20.13 13.74
C LYS A 50 34.89 18.67 14.07
N LEU A 51 33.88 17.86 14.43
CA LEU A 51 34.04 16.45 14.79
C LEU A 51 33.66 15.51 13.63
N LEU A 52 33.15 16.02 12.54
CA LEU A 52 32.79 15.21 11.37
C LEU A 52 34.01 14.48 10.81
N GLY A 53 33.91 13.16 10.66
CA GLY A 53 34.99 12.30 10.17
C GLY A 53 36.03 11.92 11.23
N SER A 54 35.73 12.12 12.52
CA SER A 54 36.63 11.80 13.62
C SER A 54 36.23 10.58 14.45
N ASP A 55 35.20 9.85 14.03
CA ASP A 55 34.59 8.72 14.78
C ASP A 55 34.12 9.14 16.18
N ALA A 56 33.58 10.36 16.28
CA ALA A 56 33.04 10.89 17.53
C ALA A 56 31.85 10.08 18.04
N PHE A 57 31.58 10.15 19.36
CA PHE A 57 30.47 9.43 19.97
C PHE A 57 29.13 9.78 19.28
N GLN A 58 28.42 8.77 18.81
CA GLN A 58 27.17 8.86 18.03
C GLN A 58 27.29 9.62 16.69
N GLU A 59 28.50 9.77 16.17
CA GLU A 59 28.66 10.16 14.77
C GLU A 59 28.27 9.01 13.84
N ILE A 60 27.57 9.32 12.78
CA ILE A 60 27.25 8.38 11.69
C ILE A 60 27.07 9.15 10.38
N ASP A 61 27.59 8.63 9.28
CA ASP A 61 27.29 9.17 7.94
C ASP A 61 25.89 8.76 7.49
N ILE A 62 24.88 9.39 8.09
CA ILE A 62 23.49 9.11 7.74
C ILE A 62 23.14 9.56 6.33
N THR A 63 23.84 10.57 5.79
CA THR A 63 23.66 11.02 4.41
C THR A 63 24.15 9.95 3.42
N GLY A 64 25.29 9.34 3.64
CA GLY A 64 25.78 8.21 2.85
C GLY A 64 24.85 7.00 2.93
N ILE A 65 24.40 6.63 4.14
CA ILE A 65 23.48 5.50 4.36
C ILE A 65 22.14 5.71 3.64
N THR A 66 21.61 6.91 3.66
CA THR A 66 20.26 7.19 3.11
C THR A 66 20.27 7.63 1.65
N MET A 67 21.41 7.82 1.03
CA MET A 67 21.53 8.24 -0.36
C MET A 67 20.70 7.39 -1.33
N PRO A 68 20.71 6.05 -1.30
CA PRO A 68 19.95 5.21 -2.23
C PRO A 68 18.45 5.12 -1.91
N ILE A 69 18.02 5.58 -0.75
CA ILE A 69 16.64 5.44 -0.26
C ILE A 69 15.93 6.79 -0.03
N THR A 70 16.52 7.89 -0.51
CA THR A 70 15.93 9.24 -0.44
C THR A 70 15.93 9.90 -1.81
N LYS A 71 15.01 10.83 -2.03
CA LYS A 71 15.04 11.71 -3.21
C LYS A 71 16.18 12.71 -3.15
N HIS A 72 16.51 13.13 -1.93
CA HIS A 72 17.58 14.06 -1.63
C HIS A 72 17.95 13.93 -0.17
N ASN A 73 19.23 14.11 0.14
CA ASN A 73 19.70 14.28 1.50
C ASN A 73 20.77 15.36 1.55
N VAL A 74 20.91 15.99 2.69
CA VAL A 74 21.84 17.12 2.86
C VAL A 74 22.26 17.24 4.32
N ILE A 75 23.55 17.55 4.54
CA ILE A 75 24.06 17.96 5.85
C ILE A 75 24.11 19.48 5.94
N VAL A 76 23.61 20.04 7.04
CA VAL A 76 23.58 21.48 7.32
C VAL A 76 24.54 21.76 8.49
N THR A 77 25.57 22.57 8.21
CA THR A 77 26.63 22.93 9.17
C THR A 77 26.57 24.37 9.64
N ARG A 78 25.61 25.18 9.14
CA ARG A 78 25.47 26.60 9.46
C ARG A 78 24.01 26.93 9.77
N ALA A 79 23.77 27.72 10.82
CA ALA A 79 22.41 28.07 11.26
C ALA A 79 21.60 28.80 10.18
N GLU A 80 22.23 29.69 9.43
CA GLU A 80 21.59 30.48 8.38
C GLU A 80 21.05 29.65 7.21
N ASP A 81 21.56 28.43 7.01
CA ASP A 81 21.13 27.53 5.95
C ASP A 81 19.92 26.66 6.35
N ILE A 82 19.61 26.51 7.65
CA ILE A 82 18.56 25.61 8.15
C ILE A 82 17.21 25.93 7.53
N ALA A 83 16.74 27.19 7.64
CA ALA A 83 15.41 27.57 7.19
C ALA A 83 15.19 27.33 5.68
N ARG A 84 16.19 27.70 4.88
CA ARG A 84 16.18 27.48 3.43
C ARG A 84 16.15 26.00 3.10
N THR A 85 17.04 25.22 3.69
CA THR A 85 17.16 23.78 3.42
C THR A 85 15.89 23.00 3.82
N VAL A 86 15.30 23.32 4.97
CA VAL A 86 14.03 22.70 5.39
C VAL A 86 12.91 23.03 4.39
N ARG A 87 12.78 24.28 3.94
CA ARG A 87 11.79 24.64 2.90
C ARG A 87 12.02 23.87 1.60
N GLU A 88 13.28 23.77 1.15
CA GLU A 88 13.66 22.98 -0.03
C GLU A 88 13.28 21.51 0.13
N ALA A 89 13.52 20.93 1.31
CA ALA A 89 13.17 19.53 1.61
C ALA A 89 11.68 19.24 1.42
N PHE A 90 10.78 20.11 1.91
CA PHE A 90 9.33 19.96 1.71
C PHE A 90 8.93 20.03 0.24
N VAL A 91 9.52 20.97 -0.52
CA VAL A 91 9.24 21.10 -1.96
C VAL A 91 9.75 19.86 -2.73
N ILE A 92 10.95 19.39 -2.42
CA ILE A 92 11.54 18.21 -3.07
C ILE A 92 10.71 16.97 -2.73
N ALA A 93 10.35 16.75 -1.44
CA ALA A 93 9.60 15.59 -1.00
C ALA A 93 8.27 15.44 -1.73
N SER A 94 7.55 16.54 -1.97
CA SER A 94 6.22 16.53 -2.61
C SER A 94 6.26 16.67 -4.14
N SER A 95 7.39 17.02 -4.75
CA SER A 95 7.46 17.30 -6.19
C SER A 95 7.62 16.04 -7.05
N GLY A 96 7.01 16.01 -8.26
CA GLY A 96 7.10 14.89 -9.19
C GLY A 96 6.59 13.60 -8.59
N ARG A 97 7.34 12.48 -8.72
CA ARG A 97 7.12 11.30 -7.90
C ARG A 97 7.54 11.64 -6.47
N PRO A 98 6.62 11.66 -5.48
CA PRO A 98 6.96 12.00 -4.09
C PRO A 98 7.92 10.99 -3.46
N GLY A 99 8.53 11.38 -2.35
CA GLY A 99 9.40 10.47 -1.60
C GLY A 99 10.14 11.21 -0.47
N PRO A 100 10.89 10.47 0.35
CA PRO A 100 11.57 11.03 1.52
C PRO A 100 12.76 11.92 1.17
N VAL A 101 12.97 12.92 2.02
CA VAL A 101 14.16 13.79 2.03
C VAL A 101 14.72 13.83 3.44
N LEU A 102 16.04 13.76 3.58
CA LEU A 102 16.71 13.82 4.87
C LEU A 102 17.52 15.11 4.99
N VAL A 103 17.38 15.80 6.13
CA VAL A 103 18.15 16.98 6.52
C VAL A 103 18.87 16.66 7.80
N ASP A 104 20.19 16.49 7.73
CA ASP A 104 21.07 16.20 8.85
C ASP A 104 21.71 17.49 9.36
N ILE A 105 21.47 17.87 10.63
CA ILE A 105 21.84 19.18 11.16
C ILE A 105 22.87 19.03 12.28
N THR A 106 24.05 19.64 12.09
CA THR A 106 25.12 19.58 13.09
C THR A 106 24.75 20.33 14.38
N LYS A 107 25.31 19.86 15.51
CA LYS A 107 25.02 20.41 16.84
C LYS A 107 25.33 21.91 16.95
N ASP A 108 26.42 22.36 16.38
CA ASP A 108 26.81 23.77 16.38
C ASP A 108 25.89 24.62 15.54
N ALA A 109 25.39 24.13 14.40
CA ALA A 109 24.37 24.83 13.62
C ALA A 109 23.05 24.97 14.39
N GLN A 110 22.64 23.94 15.17
CA GLN A 110 21.44 23.98 16.01
C GLN A 110 21.59 24.94 17.19
N GLN A 111 22.79 25.18 17.68
CA GLN A 111 23.06 26.04 18.83
C GLN A 111 23.36 27.50 18.46
N ALA A 112 23.72 27.75 17.21
CA ALA A 112 24.02 29.10 16.74
C ALA A 112 22.75 29.92 16.54
N CYS A 113 22.88 31.23 16.69
CA CYS A 113 21.81 32.18 16.42
C CYS A 113 21.90 32.71 14.98
N THR A 114 20.76 32.89 14.34
CA THR A 114 20.65 33.51 13.01
C THR A 114 19.41 34.36 12.92
N GLU A 115 19.39 35.33 11.99
CA GLU A 115 18.18 36.05 11.67
C GLU A 115 17.25 35.16 10.83
N PHE A 116 15.96 35.13 11.19
CA PHE A 116 14.96 34.36 10.52
C PHE A 116 13.89 35.23 9.88
N ASP A 117 13.74 35.14 8.56
CA ASP A 117 12.67 35.79 7.82
C ASP A 117 11.56 34.75 7.49
N TRP A 118 10.42 34.88 8.18
CA TRP A 118 9.24 34.07 7.92
C TRP A 118 8.68 34.26 6.51
N ASN A 119 8.78 35.47 5.96
CA ASN A 119 8.23 35.82 4.66
C ASN A 119 9.21 35.65 3.49
N ALA A 120 10.41 35.12 3.75
CA ALA A 120 11.36 34.80 2.68
C ALA A 120 10.70 33.95 1.59
N ALA A 121 10.94 34.33 0.34
CA ALA A 121 10.38 33.60 -0.81
C ALA A 121 10.74 32.11 -0.75
N ALA A 122 9.78 31.25 -1.12
CA ALA A 122 10.05 29.82 -1.26
C ALA A 122 11.21 29.57 -2.23
N PRO A 123 12.12 28.65 -1.93
CA PRO A 123 13.23 28.34 -2.81
C PRO A 123 12.74 27.94 -4.19
N LYS A 124 13.30 28.53 -5.23
CA LYS A 124 13.06 28.10 -6.60
C LYS A 124 13.92 26.87 -6.84
N LEU A 125 13.32 25.70 -6.90
CA LEU A 125 14.03 24.53 -7.39
C LEU A 125 14.48 24.77 -8.84
N PRO A 126 15.63 24.22 -9.25
CA PRO A 126 16.01 24.24 -10.65
C PRO A 126 14.86 23.70 -11.50
N PRO A 127 14.54 24.32 -12.63
CA PRO A 127 13.49 23.82 -13.50
C PRO A 127 13.78 22.35 -13.82
N LYS A 128 12.79 21.48 -13.60
CA LYS A 128 12.92 20.09 -14.03
C LYS A 128 13.30 20.09 -15.50
N ARG A 129 14.36 19.37 -15.87
CA ARG A 129 14.72 19.10 -17.28
C ARG A 129 13.71 18.15 -17.94
N VAL A 130 12.53 18.02 -17.41
CA VAL A 130 11.43 17.28 -18.03
C VAL A 130 10.84 18.21 -19.09
N ARG A 131 10.88 17.80 -20.36
CA ARG A 131 10.10 18.47 -21.41
C ARG A 131 8.66 18.51 -20.91
N SER A 132 8.16 19.72 -20.63
CA SER A 132 6.78 19.95 -20.30
C SER A 132 5.95 19.68 -21.55
N GLY A 133 5.19 18.60 -21.52
CA GLY A 133 4.24 18.26 -22.58
C GLY A 133 4.32 16.79 -22.95
N ILE A 134 3.15 16.20 -23.14
CA ILE A 134 3.01 14.86 -23.71
C ILE A 134 3.47 14.92 -25.15
N ASP A 135 4.26 13.94 -25.61
CA ASP A 135 4.62 13.82 -27.01
C ASP A 135 3.35 13.63 -27.85
N LYS A 136 3.17 14.48 -28.88
CA LYS A 136 1.95 14.46 -29.69
C LYS A 136 1.73 13.11 -30.40
N ALA A 137 2.79 12.49 -30.90
CA ALA A 137 2.67 11.21 -31.60
C ALA A 137 2.26 10.09 -30.62
N GLU A 138 2.80 10.09 -29.40
CA GLU A 138 2.42 9.17 -28.34
C GLU A 138 0.97 9.40 -27.90
N PHE A 139 0.53 10.67 -27.83
CA PHE A 139 -0.84 11.04 -27.46
C PHE A 139 -1.85 10.59 -28.53
N ASP A 140 -1.60 10.91 -29.81
CA ASP A 140 -2.45 10.51 -30.92
C ASP A 140 -2.55 8.97 -31.01
N ARG A 141 -1.45 8.26 -30.80
CA ARG A 141 -1.39 6.80 -30.76
C ARG A 141 -2.21 6.23 -29.58
N ALA A 142 -2.12 6.85 -28.41
CA ALA A 142 -2.92 6.40 -27.25
C ALA A 142 -4.43 6.52 -27.55
N ILE A 143 -4.88 7.61 -28.18
CA ILE A 143 -6.28 7.80 -28.58
C ILE A 143 -6.72 6.71 -29.56
N GLU A 144 -5.90 6.43 -30.58
CA GLU A 144 -6.20 5.36 -31.55
C GLU A 144 -6.38 4.00 -30.86
N LEU A 145 -5.46 3.65 -29.95
CA LEU A 145 -5.49 2.40 -29.19
C LEU A 145 -6.74 2.33 -28.30
N LEU A 146 -7.06 3.40 -27.56
CA LEU A 146 -8.25 3.47 -26.69
C LEU A 146 -9.55 3.27 -27.47
N ASN A 147 -9.65 3.93 -28.63
CA ASN A 147 -10.86 3.90 -29.44
C ASN A 147 -10.98 2.65 -30.32
N SER A 148 -9.91 1.89 -30.55
CA SER A 148 -9.96 0.64 -31.32
C SER A 148 -10.16 -0.62 -30.46
N ALA A 149 -9.87 -0.56 -29.16
CA ALA A 149 -9.85 -1.71 -28.27
C ALA A 149 -11.24 -2.36 -28.09
N LYS A 150 -11.27 -3.69 -28.14
CA LYS A 150 -12.46 -4.53 -27.91
C LYS A 150 -12.51 -5.10 -26.49
N ARG A 151 -11.36 -5.34 -25.89
CA ARG A 151 -11.20 -5.90 -24.53
C ARG A 151 -10.24 -5.05 -23.70
N PRO A 152 -10.49 -3.73 -23.56
CA PRO A 152 -9.63 -2.88 -22.73
C PRO A 152 -9.78 -3.18 -21.26
N LEU A 153 -8.66 -3.04 -20.52
CA LEU A 153 -8.62 -3.09 -19.06
C LEU A 153 -7.70 -1.99 -18.54
N ILE A 154 -8.22 -1.22 -17.59
CA ILE A 154 -7.44 -0.18 -16.91
C ILE A 154 -6.75 -0.78 -15.70
N LEU A 155 -5.44 -0.54 -15.57
CA LEU A 155 -4.63 -0.91 -14.43
C LEU A 155 -4.35 0.34 -13.60
N ALA A 156 -5.05 0.47 -12.47
CA ALA A 156 -5.05 1.67 -11.64
C ALA A 156 -4.04 1.55 -10.49
N GLY A 157 -3.10 2.48 -10.41
CA GLY A 157 -2.07 2.52 -9.38
C GLY A 157 -2.17 3.71 -8.44
N HIS A 158 -1.25 3.76 -7.47
CA HIS A 158 -1.18 4.78 -6.43
C HIS A 158 -1.03 6.22 -6.99
N GLY A 159 -0.42 6.37 -8.17
CA GLY A 159 -0.25 7.66 -8.82
C GLY A 159 -1.55 8.42 -9.07
N ILE A 160 -2.68 7.72 -9.21
CA ILE A 160 -4.01 8.33 -9.32
C ILE A 160 -4.36 9.10 -8.03
N MET A 161 -4.10 8.50 -6.87
CA MET A 161 -4.34 9.16 -5.58
C MET A 161 -3.34 10.28 -5.30
N ILE A 162 -2.07 10.06 -5.64
CA ILE A 162 -1.00 11.05 -5.43
C ILE A 162 -1.26 12.33 -6.24
N SER A 163 -1.69 12.20 -7.50
CA SER A 163 -2.01 13.33 -8.38
C SER A 163 -3.37 13.98 -8.08
N GLY A 164 -4.18 13.40 -7.17
CA GLY A 164 -5.56 13.83 -6.95
C GLY A 164 -6.47 13.61 -8.16
N ALA A 165 -6.17 12.60 -8.99
CA ALA A 165 -6.84 12.35 -10.26
C ALA A 165 -8.17 11.60 -10.15
N MET A 166 -8.67 11.23 -8.96
CA MET A 166 -9.83 10.35 -8.80
C MET A 166 -11.04 10.78 -9.63
N LYS A 167 -11.36 12.08 -9.65
CA LYS A 167 -12.49 12.60 -10.45
C LYS A 167 -12.25 12.46 -11.96
N ALA A 168 -11.08 12.85 -12.44
CA ALA A 168 -10.73 12.72 -13.86
C ALA A 168 -10.67 11.24 -14.27
N PHE A 169 -10.19 10.39 -13.38
CA PHE A 169 -10.14 8.95 -13.58
C PHE A 169 -11.54 8.32 -13.68
N ASP A 170 -12.46 8.64 -12.76
CA ASP A 170 -13.85 8.19 -12.82
C ASP A 170 -14.52 8.63 -14.14
N GLN A 171 -14.34 9.89 -14.53
CA GLN A 171 -14.86 10.41 -15.80
C GLN A 171 -14.30 9.66 -17.00
N PHE A 172 -12.98 9.38 -17.03
CA PHE A 172 -12.31 8.63 -18.07
C PHE A 172 -12.83 7.18 -18.17
N VAL A 173 -12.97 6.50 -17.03
CA VAL A 173 -13.49 5.13 -16.96
C VAL A 173 -14.91 5.08 -17.52
N ARG A 174 -15.79 6.02 -17.12
CA ARG A 174 -17.18 6.04 -17.56
C ARG A 174 -17.35 6.49 -19.02
N ALA A 175 -16.52 7.41 -19.50
CA ALA A 175 -16.55 7.83 -20.89
C ALA A 175 -16.28 6.66 -21.85
N GLY A 176 -15.28 5.84 -21.54
CA GLY A 176 -14.94 4.68 -22.37
C GLY A 176 -15.62 3.38 -21.96
N ASP A 177 -16.39 3.36 -20.87
CA ASP A 177 -17.02 2.15 -20.31
C ASP A 177 -15.99 1.03 -20.06
N TYR A 178 -14.91 1.40 -19.36
CA TYR A 178 -13.77 0.52 -19.10
C TYR A 178 -13.91 -0.22 -17.78
N TYR A 179 -13.48 -1.49 -17.75
CA TYR A 179 -13.20 -2.18 -16.51
C TYR A 179 -11.91 -1.68 -15.88
N VAL A 180 -11.88 -1.68 -14.55
CA VAL A 180 -10.74 -1.21 -13.73
C VAL A 180 -10.27 -2.35 -12.83
N SER A 181 -8.96 -2.55 -12.78
CA SER A 181 -8.28 -3.37 -11.79
C SER A 181 -7.25 -2.52 -11.07
N MET A 182 -7.00 -2.78 -9.79
CA MET A 182 -6.15 -1.96 -8.96
C MET A 182 -4.90 -2.71 -8.50
N THR A 183 -3.77 -2.00 -8.39
CA THR A 183 -2.63 -2.49 -7.62
C THR A 183 -2.97 -2.41 -6.12
N LEU A 184 -2.23 -3.10 -5.26
CA LEU A 184 -2.40 -3.03 -3.80
C LEU A 184 -2.45 -1.57 -3.29
N LEU A 185 -1.51 -0.73 -3.71
CA LEU A 185 -1.48 0.69 -3.34
C LEU A 185 -2.50 1.56 -4.12
N GLY A 186 -3.11 1.01 -5.14
CA GLY A 186 -4.18 1.66 -5.91
C GLY A 186 -5.59 1.43 -5.34
N ILE A 187 -5.76 0.50 -4.40
CA ILE A 187 -7.06 0.21 -3.78
C ILE A 187 -7.63 1.48 -3.16
N GLY A 188 -8.91 1.76 -3.44
CA GLY A 188 -9.60 2.98 -3.05
C GLY A 188 -9.52 4.14 -4.06
N CYS A 189 -8.71 4.05 -5.13
CA CYS A 189 -8.73 5.08 -6.19
C CYS A 189 -9.99 4.99 -7.08
N PHE A 190 -10.68 3.86 -7.06
CA PHE A 190 -11.97 3.63 -7.71
C PHE A 190 -12.85 2.80 -6.77
N PRO A 191 -14.14 3.18 -6.55
CA PRO A 191 -14.97 2.55 -5.53
C PRO A 191 -15.10 1.03 -5.71
N ALA A 192 -14.89 0.27 -4.64
CA ALA A 192 -14.97 -1.20 -4.70
C ALA A 192 -16.38 -1.72 -5.06
N LYS A 193 -17.43 -0.96 -4.69
CA LYS A 193 -18.83 -1.29 -4.99
C LYS A 193 -19.23 -1.01 -6.44
N ASP A 194 -18.40 -0.34 -7.24
CA ASP A 194 -18.71 -0.03 -8.64
C ASP A 194 -18.65 -1.29 -9.50
N PRO A 195 -19.65 -1.56 -10.36
CA PRO A 195 -19.66 -2.76 -11.21
C PRO A 195 -18.50 -2.82 -12.23
N LEU A 196 -17.89 -1.70 -12.56
CA LEU A 196 -16.69 -1.65 -13.41
C LEU A 196 -15.41 -1.99 -12.65
N ASN A 197 -15.44 -2.02 -11.31
CA ASN A 197 -14.31 -2.44 -10.50
C ASN A 197 -14.19 -3.98 -10.48
N LEU A 198 -13.05 -4.48 -10.92
CA LEU A 198 -12.78 -5.92 -10.93
C LEU A 198 -12.01 -6.39 -9.68
N GLY A 199 -11.49 -5.50 -8.86
CA GLY A 199 -10.68 -5.82 -7.70
C GLY A 199 -9.18 -5.72 -7.95
N MET A 200 -8.40 -6.36 -7.08
CA MET A 200 -6.94 -6.30 -7.10
C MET A 200 -6.34 -7.23 -8.16
N MET A 201 -5.23 -6.81 -8.78
CA MET A 201 -4.43 -7.61 -9.72
C MET A 201 -3.18 -8.20 -9.07
N GLY A 202 -2.58 -9.18 -9.73
CA GLY A 202 -1.24 -9.69 -9.43
C GLY A 202 -1.22 -10.97 -8.61
N MET A 203 -0.13 -11.20 -7.87
CA MET A 203 0.20 -12.46 -7.20
C MET A 203 -0.94 -12.99 -6.31
N HIS A 204 -1.56 -12.12 -5.52
CA HIS A 204 -2.70 -12.43 -4.66
C HIS A 204 -3.97 -11.68 -5.10
N GLY A 205 -3.96 -11.20 -6.34
CA GLY A 205 -5.13 -10.55 -6.94
C GLY A 205 -6.23 -11.56 -7.30
N GLU A 206 -7.38 -11.03 -7.68
CA GLU A 206 -8.52 -11.85 -8.05
C GLU A 206 -8.24 -12.71 -9.29
N ALA A 207 -8.64 -13.98 -9.26
CA ALA A 207 -8.36 -14.89 -10.38
C ALA A 207 -8.94 -14.39 -11.70
N TRP A 208 -10.16 -13.86 -11.70
CA TRP A 208 -10.78 -13.29 -12.91
C TRP A 208 -10.04 -12.05 -13.41
N VAL A 209 -9.41 -11.26 -12.54
CA VAL A 209 -8.60 -10.10 -12.93
C VAL A 209 -7.34 -10.57 -13.65
N ASN A 210 -6.63 -11.55 -13.11
CA ASN A 210 -5.44 -12.10 -13.72
C ASN A 210 -5.74 -12.73 -15.10
N HIS A 211 -6.87 -13.42 -15.24
CA HIS A 211 -7.33 -13.91 -16.53
C HIS A 211 -7.68 -12.76 -17.49
N ALA A 212 -8.38 -11.73 -17.00
CA ALA A 212 -8.74 -10.57 -17.80
C ALA A 212 -7.51 -9.81 -18.32
N ILE A 213 -6.45 -9.66 -17.51
CA ILE A 213 -5.17 -9.07 -17.95
C ILE A 213 -4.59 -9.87 -19.12
N GLN A 214 -4.59 -11.19 -19.04
CA GLN A 214 -4.01 -12.06 -20.06
C GLN A 214 -4.85 -12.12 -21.35
N GLU A 215 -6.17 -11.92 -21.26
CA GLU A 215 -7.09 -11.94 -22.39
C GLU A 215 -7.36 -10.55 -23.00
N ALA A 216 -6.94 -9.48 -22.34
CA ALA A 216 -7.11 -8.12 -22.83
C ALA A 216 -6.41 -7.91 -24.18
N ASP A 217 -6.96 -7.01 -25.01
CA ASP A 217 -6.29 -6.50 -26.22
C ASP A 217 -5.65 -5.13 -26.01
N LEU A 218 -6.02 -4.45 -24.92
CA LEU A 218 -5.41 -3.20 -24.48
C LEU A 218 -5.33 -3.15 -22.95
N LEU A 219 -4.15 -2.87 -22.42
CA LEU A 219 -3.91 -2.50 -21.03
C LEU A 219 -3.57 -1.02 -20.94
N VAL A 220 -4.23 -0.29 -20.04
CA VAL A 220 -3.92 1.11 -19.75
C VAL A 220 -3.44 1.22 -18.32
N ALA A 221 -2.15 1.32 -18.11
CA ALA A 221 -1.54 1.48 -16.81
C ALA A 221 -1.51 2.96 -16.42
N VAL A 222 -2.12 3.33 -15.31
CA VAL A 222 -2.22 4.71 -14.82
C VAL A 222 -1.59 4.83 -13.44
N GLY A 223 -0.44 5.54 -13.37
CA GLY A 223 0.25 5.82 -12.12
C GLY A 223 0.67 4.55 -11.36
N MET A 224 1.13 3.54 -12.06
CA MET A 224 1.67 2.30 -11.51
C MET A 224 2.95 1.89 -12.22
N ARG A 225 3.82 1.19 -11.50
CA ARG A 225 4.98 0.50 -12.07
C ARG A 225 4.62 -0.97 -12.31
N PHE A 226 5.11 -1.54 -13.38
CA PHE A 226 4.93 -2.97 -13.68
C PHE A 226 5.95 -3.79 -12.86
N ASP A 227 5.71 -3.94 -11.55
CA ASP A 227 6.56 -4.76 -10.69
C ASP A 227 6.21 -6.25 -10.77
N ASP A 228 7.08 -7.09 -10.20
CA ASP A 228 6.98 -8.55 -10.27
C ASP A 228 5.74 -9.11 -9.57
N ARG A 229 5.20 -8.40 -8.56
CA ARG A 229 3.98 -8.81 -7.85
C ARG A 229 2.74 -8.63 -8.71
N VAL A 230 2.79 -7.72 -9.68
CA VAL A 230 1.70 -7.47 -10.63
C VAL A 230 1.83 -8.32 -11.89
N THR A 231 3.04 -8.46 -12.43
CA THR A 231 3.25 -9.05 -13.74
C THR A 231 3.45 -10.56 -13.75
N GLY A 232 3.99 -11.12 -12.66
CA GLY A 232 4.55 -12.48 -12.72
C GLY A 232 5.63 -12.58 -13.80
N ASP A 233 5.67 -13.68 -14.55
CA ASP A 233 6.62 -13.90 -15.64
C ASP A 233 6.41 -12.92 -16.80
N LEU A 234 7.33 -11.99 -16.96
CA LEU A 234 7.32 -10.98 -18.02
C LEU A 234 7.26 -11.57 -19.44
N ARG A 235 7.77 -12.80 -19.62
CA ARG A 235 7.76 -13.48 -20.94
C ARG A 235 6.36 -13.90 -21.37
N THR A 236 5.43 -13.99 -20.42
CA THR A 236 4.04 -14.43 -20.66
C THR A 236 3.00 -13.35 -20.37
N TYR A 237 3.42 -12.21 -19.79
CA TYR A 237 2.52 -11.16 -19.34
C TYR A 237 1.82 -10.45 -20.50
N ALA A 238 0.50 -10.62 -20.60
CA ALA A 238 -0.40 -9.93 -21.52
C ALA A 238 0.16 -9.77 -22.95
N LYS A 239 0.64 -10.86 -23.55
CA LYS A 239 1.31 -10.84 -24.87
C LYS A 239 0.44 -10.32 -26.00
N SER A 240 -0.87 -10.54 -25.92
CA SER A 240 -1.83 -10.12 -26.94
C SER A 240 -2.28 -8.67 -26.78
N ALA A 241 -1.98 -8.06 -25.65
CA ALA A 241 -2.41 -6.69 -25.35
C ALA A 241 -1.42 -5.65 -25.83
N ARG A 242 -1.91 -4.60 -26.50
CA ARG A 242 -1.22 -3.32 -26.58
C ARG A 242 -1.20 -2.66 -25.22
N LYS A 243 -0.26 -1.77 -24.97
CA LYS A 243 -0.06 -1.18 -23.65
C LYS A 243 0.13 0.32 -23.74
N ILE A 244 -0.66 1.06 -22.96
CA ILE A 244 -0.49 2.49 -22.72
C ILE A 244 0.00 2.67 -21.28
N HIS A 245 1.02 3.50 -21.07
CA HIS A 245 1.53 3.81 -19.73
C HIS A 245 1.46 5.31 -19.45
N ILE A 246 0.64 5.70 -18.50
CA ILE A 246 0.53 7.07 -17.97
C ILE A 246 1.31 7.13 -16.68
N GLU A 247 2.46 7.81 -16.68
CA GLU A 247 3.40 7.80 -15.57
C GLU A 247 4.17 9.12 -15.46
N ILE A 248 4.35 9.60 -14.23
CA ILE A 248 5.09 10.84 -13.96
C ILE A 248 6.61 10.63 -13.99
N ASP A 249 7.05 9.43 -13.64
CA ASP A 249 8.46 9.04 -13.61
C ASP A 249 8.88 8.40 -14.92
N ARG A 250 9.58 9.17 -15.77
CA ARG A 250 10.08 8.67 -17.04
C ARG A 250 10.95 7.41 -16.91
N ALA A 251 11.60 7.19 -15.76
CA ALA A 251 12.45 6.03 -15.55
C ALA A 251 11.67 4.71 -15.45
N GLU A 252 10.38 4.76 -15.19
CA GLU A 252 9.51 3.58 -15.16
C GLU A 252 9.01 3.16 -16.55
N ILE A 253 9.09 4.05 -17.55
CA ILE A 253 8.65 3.75 -18.94
C ILE A 253 9.60 2.73 -19.58
N ASN A 254 9.02 1.64 -20.08
CA ASN A 254 9.75 0.53 -20.73
C ASN A 254 10.80 -0.18 -19.84
N LYS A 255 10.72 0.02 -18.52
CA LYS A 255 11.67 -0.57 -17.57
C LYS A 255 11.52 -2.09 -17.49
N ASN A 256 10.30 -2.55 -17.18
CA ASN A 256 9.98 -3.98 -17.04
C ASN A 256 9.13 -4.48 -18.21
N VAL A 257 8.16 -3.69 -18.65
CA VAL A 257 7.21 -4.03 -19.70
C VAL A 257 7.30 -3.00 -20.82
N PRO A 258 7.59 -3.41 -22.06
CA PRO A 258 7.53 -2.51 -23.22
C PRO A 258 6.08 -2.02 -23.44
N VAL A 259 5.92 -0.74 -23.77
CA VAL A 259 4.61 -0.13 -24.01
C VAL A 259 4.50 0.42 -25.42
N ASP A 260 3.29 0.46 -25.97
CA ASP A 260 2.99 0.94 -27.32
C ASP A 260 2.79 2.45 -27.37
N ALA A 261 2.35 3.05 -26.24
CA ALA A 261 2.27 4.50 -26.08
C ALA A 261 2.64 4.90 -24.63
N ALA A 262 3.50 5.90 -24.48
CA ALA A 262 3.99 6.41 -23.22
C ALA A 262 3.55 7.86 -23.01
N LEU A 263 2.66 8.12 -22.05
CA LEU A 263 2.20 9.45 -21.70
C LEU A 263 2.86 9.90 -20.41
N VAL A 264 4.02 10.56 -20.52
CA VAL A 264 4.81 11.01 -19.36
C VAL A 264 4.27 12.32 -18.84
N GLY A 265 3.65 12.30 -17.65
CA GLY A 265 3.05 13.47 -17.04
C GLY A 265 2.27 13.16 -15.77
N ASP A 266 1.71 14.19 -15.17
CA ASP A 266 0.77 14.05 -14.05
C ASP A 266 -0.51 13.32 -14.51
N ALA A 267 -0.93 12.29 -13.76
CA ALA A 267 -2.05 11.44 -14.18
C ALA A 267 -3.35 12.23 -14.39
N ARG A 268 -3.64 13.23 -13.54
CA ARG A 268 -4.83 14.07 -13.69
C ARG A 268 -4.78 14.88 -14.98
N GLU A 269 -3.67 15.56 -15.23
CA GLU A 269 -3.52 16.39 -16.43
C GLU A 269 -3.59 15.57 -17.72
N VAL A 270 -3.00 14.37 -17.73
CA VAL A 270 -3.05 13.45 -18.87
C VAL A 270 -4.47 12.95 -19.11
N LEU A 271 -5.17 12.52 -18.06
CA LEU A 271 -6.55 12.01 -18.18
C LEU A 271 -7.52 13.11 -18.62
N GLU A 272 -7.39 14.34 -18.10
CA GLU A 272 -8.19 15.48 -18.52
C GLU A 272 -7.99 15.83 -20.02
N GLN A 273 -6.76 15.67 -20.55
CA GLN A 273 -6.47 15.86 -21.96
C GLN A 273 -7.02 14.73 -22.83
N LEU A 274 -6.97 13.47 -22.37
CA LEU A 274 -7.50 12.33 -23.11
C LEU A 274 -9.05 12.33 -23.18
N LEU A 275 -9.70 12.78 -22.11
CA LEU A 275 -11.15 12.66 -21.93
C LEU A 275 -12.00 13.14 -23.12
N PRO A 276 -11.73 14.30 -23.77
CA PRO A 276 -12.50 14.77 -24.91
C PRO A 276 -12.43 13.89 -26.16
N HIS A 277 -11.47 12.97 -26.22
CA HIS A 277 -11.18 12.12 -27.36
C HIS A 277 -11.68 10.69 -27.20
N ILE A 278 -12.28 10.34 -26.04
CA ILE A 278 -12.72 8.99 -25.75
C ILE A 278 -14.10 8.73 -26.34
N GLU A 279 -14.20 7.67 -27.15
CA GLU A 279 -15.46 7.20 -27.72
C GLU A 279 -16.08 6.11 -26.85
N LYS A 280 -17.34 6.28 -26.46
CA LYS A 280 -18.07 5.23 -25.76
C LYS A 280 -18.39 4.09 -26.71
N LYS A 281 -18.04 2.86 -26.31
CA LYS A 281 -18.30 1.64 -27.10
C LYS A 281 -18.95 0.57 -26.24
N GLU A 282 -19.97 -0.08 -26.78
CA GLU A 282 -20.53 -1.28 -26.18
C GLU A 282 -19.59 -2.46 -26.39
N ARG A 283 -19.26 -3.16 -25.29
CA ARG A 283 -18.34 -4.32 -25.30
C ARG A 283 -19.04 -5.55 -24.72
N THR A 284 -20.21 -5.88 -25.24
CA THR A 284 -21.08 -6.96 -24.72
C THR A 284 -20.33 -8.28 -24.58
N ALA A 285 -19.54 -8.68 -25.59
CA ALA A 285 -18.77 -9.92 -25.52
C ALA A 285 -17.72 -9.90 -24.39
N TRP A 286 -17.05 -8.76 -24.17
CA TRP A 286 -16.10 -8.60 -23.07
C TRP A 286 -16.79 -8.64 -21.71
N ARG A 287 -17.93 -8.00 -21.58
CA ARG A 287 -18.75 -8.05 -20.35
C ARG A 287 -19.21 -9.46 -20.02
N SER A 288 -19.68 -10.23 -21.01
CA SER A 288 -20.07 -11.62 -20.83
C SER A 288 -18.89 -12.49 -20.40
N ARG A 289 -17.70 -12.27 -21.00
CA ARG A 289 -16.49 -13.02 -20.63
C ARG A 289 -16.04 -12.73 -19.21
N ILE A 290 -16.07 -11.46 -18.77
CA ILE A 290 -15.74 -11.10 -17.37
C ILE A 290 -16.73 -11.74 -16.39
N ALA A 291 -18.04 -11.73 -16.72
CA ALA A 291 -19.05 -12.37 -15.87
C ALA A 291 -18.83 -13.88 -15.71
N GLU A 292 -18.46 -14.57 -16.80
CA GLU A 292 -18.09 -16.00 -16.78
C GLU A 292 -16.89 -16.26 -15.84
N MET A 293 -15.81 -15.48 -15.98
CA MET A 293 -14.62 -15.60 -15.14
C MET A 293 -14.94 -15.37 -13.65
N LYS A 294 -15.78 -14.39 -13.33
CA LYS A 294 -16.23 -14.12 -11.96
C LYS A 294 -17.03 -15.30 -11.40
N GLY A 295 -17.93 -15.88 -12.20
CA GLY A 295 -18.75 -17.04 -11.80
C GLY A 295 -17.91 -18.25 -11.43
N ASP A 296 -16.86 -18.59 -12.19
CA ASP A 296 -15.94 -19.68 -11.88
C ASP A 296 -15.15 -19.45 -10.58
N SER A 297 -14.91 -18.18 -10.21
CA SER A 297 -14.18 -17.86 -8.98
C SER A 297 -15.07 -17.85 -7.73
N ALA A 298 -16.33 -17.45 -7.87
CA ALA A 298 -17.25 -17.29 -6.74
C ALA A 298 -17.48 -18.58 -5.94
N VAL A 299 -17.47 -19.74 -6.62
CA VAL A 299 -17.65 -21.06 -5.97
C VAL A 299 -16.47 -21.48 -5.09
N ARG A 300 -15.35 -20.78 -5.19
CA ARG A 300 -14.11 -21.05 -4.42
C ARG A 300 -13.88 -20.03 -3.32
N ASP A 301 -14.73 -19.03 -3.20
CA ASP A 301 -14.61 -18.00 -2.17
C ASP A 301 -14.91 -18.60 -0.80
N ILE A 302 -14.04 -18.34 0.16
CA ILE A 302 -14.20 -18.80 1.54
C ILE A 302 -15.51 -18.29 2.17
N GLN A 303 -16.02 -17.14 1.74
CA GLN A 303 -17.31 -16.59 2.21
C GLN A 303 -18.51 -17.44 1.74
N SER A 304 -18.32 -18.23 0.69
CA SER A 304 -19.33 -19.15 0.12
C SER A 304 -19.21 -20.57 0.65
N LEU A 305 -18.16 -20.89 1.42
CA LEU A 305 -17.98 -22.21 2.02
C LEU A 305 -18.89 -22.39 3.25
N PRO A 306 -19.31 -23.62 3.56
CA PRO A 306 -20.07 -23.90 4.77
C PRO A 306 -19.31 -23.46 6.02
N ASP A 307 -20.06 -22.95 7.01
CA ASP A 307 -19.51 -22.66 8.33
C ASP A 307 -19.09 -23.96 9.02
N THR A 308 -17.80 -24.14 9.22
CA THR A 308 -17.21 -25.30 9.89
C THR A 308 -16.98 -25.06 11.38
N GLY A 309 -17.37 -23.89 11.89
CA GLY A 309 -17.07 -23.44 13.26
C GLY A 309 -15.65 -22.89 13.45
N HIS A 310 -14.79 -23.00 12.44
CA HIS A 310 -13.45 -22.42 12.47
C HIS A 310 -13.49 -20.90 12.22
N LEU A 311 -12.63 -20.17 12.92
CA LEU A 311 -12.45 -18.76 12.71
C LEU A 311 -11.35 -18.52 11.66
N TYR A 312 -11.73 -18.08 10.47
CA TYR A 312 -10.79 -17.72 9.40
C TYR A 312 -10.52 -16.21 9.38
N ALA A 313 -9.30 -15.83 9.01
CA ALA A 313 -8.90 -14.43 8.88
C ALA A 313 -9.81 -13.65 7.93
N ALA A 314 -10.15 -14.24 6.78
CA ALA A 314 -11.05 -13.63 5.80
C ALA A 314 -12.44 -13.31 6.38
N HIS A 315 -12.96 -14.13 7.31
CA HIS A 315 -14.21 -13.85 8.00
C HIS A 315 -14.11 -12.63 8.92
N VAL A 316 -13.02 -12.52 9.69
CA VAL A 316 -12.78 -11.37 10.59
C VAL A 316 -12.75 -10.07 9.78
N ILE A 317 -12.02 -10.08 8.67
CA ILE A 317 -11.84 -8.90 7.82
C ILE A 317 -13.13 -8.53 7.11
N ASN A 318 -13.87 -9.52 6.59
CA ASN A 318 -15.15 -9.26 5.94
C ASN A 318 -16.21 -8.72 6.93
N ASP A 319 -16.20 -9.21 8.18
CA ASP A 319 -17.09 -8.67 9.20
C ASP A 319 -16.65 -7.25 9.63
N LEU A 320 -15.35 -6.98 9.69
CA LEU A 320 -14.83 -5.64 9.91
C LEU A 320 -15.32 -4.67 8.82
N TRP A 321 -15.23 -5.07 7.55
CA TRP A 321 -15.78 -4.30 6.44
C TRP A 321 -17.29 -4.02 6.60
N LYS A 322 -18.09 -5.05 6.93
CA LYS A 322 -19.53 -4.91 7.14
C LYS A 322 -19.87 -3.95 8.27
N GLU A 323 -19.18 -4.10 9.41
CA GLU A 323 -19.44 -3.30 10.59
C GLU A 323 -18.95 -1.85 10.44
N THR A 324 -17.96 -1.59 9.61
CA THR A 324 -17.47 -0.23 9.30
C THR A 324 -18.13 0.36 8.05
N ASN A 325 -18.93 -0.43 7.32
CA ASN A 325 -19.48 -0.07 6.00
C ASN A 325 -18.38 0.35 4.98
N GLY A 326 -17.13 -0.04 5.22
CA GLY A 326 -15.97 0.35 4.39
C GLY A 326 -15.46 1.78 4.65
N ASP A 327 -15.94 2.47 5.70
CA ASP A 327 -15.63 3.87 5.96
C ASP A 327 -14.39 4.05 6.88
N ALA A 328 -13.88 2.98 7.49
CA ALA A 328 -12.70 3.06 8.35
C ALA A 328 -11.40 3.21 7.55
N ILE A 329 -10.43 3.87 8.16
CA ILE A 329 -9.04 3.81 7.71
C ILE A 329 -8.45 2.51 8.25
N VAL A 330 -8.13 1.57 7.36
CA VAL A 330 -7.47 0.31 7.72
C VAL A 330 -5.99 0.43 7.42
N VAL A 331 -5.18 0.18 8.44
CA VAL A 331 -3.73 0.16 8.32
C VAL A 331 -3.24 -1.27 8.48
N THR A 332 -2.71 -1.86 7.40
CA THR A 332 -2.26 -3.24 7.44
C THR A 332 -0.78 -3.36 7.70
N ASP A 333 -0.39 -4.38 8.43
CA ASP A 333 0.96 -4.91 8.45
C ASP A 333 1.19 -5.83 7.25
N VAL A 334 2.35 -6.48 7.18
CA VAL A 334 2.75 -7.27 6.02
C VAL A 334 2.68 -8.77 6.32
N GLY A 335 1.96 -9.50 5.46
CA GLY A 335 1.76 -10.94 5.57
C GLY A 335 0.43 -11.38 4.95
N GLN A 336 -0.06 -12.57 5.34
CA GLN A 336 -1.34 -13.10 4.86
C GLN A 336 -2.52 -12.14 5.17
N HIS A 337 -2.53 -11.55 6.36
CA HIS A 337 -3.57 -10.60 6.80
C HIS A 337 -3.66 -9.37 5.88
N GLN A 338 -2.55 -8.90 5.32
CA GLN A 338 -2.51 -7.82 4.33
C GLN A 338 -3.25 -8.20 3.04
N MET A 339 -3.03 -9.42 2.57
CA MET A 339 -3.65 -9.91 1.34
C MET A 339 -5.13 -10.21 1.55
N TRP A 340 -5.50 -10.82 2.68
CA TRP A 340 -6.92 -11.00 3.01
C TRP A 340 -7.65 -9.68 3.19
N GLU A 341 -6.98 -8.66 3.75
CA GLU A 341 -7.57 -7.32 3.84
C GLU A 341 -7.83 -6.75 2.46
N ALA A 342 -6.85 -6.79 1.56
CA ALA A 342 -6.99 -6.31 0.19
C ALA A 342 -8.08 -7.04 -0.62
N GLN A 343 -8.40 -8.29 -0.26
CA GLN A 343 -9.43 -9.11 -0.91
C GLN A 343 -10.82 -8.94 -0.29
N TYR A 344 -10.92 -8.80 1.03
CA TYR A 344 -12.20 -8.90 1.77
C TYR A 344 -12.65 -7.63 2.46
N TYR A 345 -11.81 -6.58 2.51
CA TYR A 345 -12.22 -5.24 2.92
C TYR A 345 -12.40 -4.36 1.68
N HIS A 346 -13.61 -3.96 1.39
CA HIS A 346 -13.95 -3.23 0.17
C HIS A 346 -13.86 -1.72 0.39
N HIS A 347 -12.77 -1.10 -0.02
CA HIS A 347 -12.54 0.33 0.06
C HIS A 347 -13.27 1.10 -1.04
N ASN A 348 -14.08 2.09 -0.65
CA ASN A 348 -14.78 2.95 -1.60
C ASN A 348 -14.11 4.32 -1.77
N ASP A 349 -13.33 4.73 -0.80
CA ASP A 349 -12.72 6.05 -0.73
C ASP A 349 -11.19 5.97 -0.78
N PRO A 350 -10.54 6.99 -1.36
CA PRO A 350 -9.08 7.06 -1.41
C PRO A 350 -8.48 7.24 -0.01
N ARG A 351 -7.28 6.70 0.19
CA ARG A 351 -6.50 6.82 1.44
C ARG A 351 -7.12 6.15 2.66
N THR A 352 -8.06 5.23 2.45
CA THR A 352 -8.64 4.40 3.51
C THR A 352 -7.88 3.09 3.73
N LEU A 353 -7.08 2.65 2.75
CA LEU A 353 -6.06 1.61 2.94
C LEU A 353 -4.68 2.25 3.07
N ILE A 354 -3.98 1.94 4.16
CA ILE A 354 -2.58 2.33 4.40
C ILE A 354 -1.77 1.06 4.63
N THR A 355 -0.83 0.78 3.74
CA THR A 355 -0.06 -0.46 3.76
C THR A 355 1.32 -0.29 3.15
N SER A 356 2.30 -1.11 3.56
CA SER A 356 3.63 -1.15 2.94
C SER A 356 3.59 -2.09 1.73
N GLY A 357 3.45 -1.53 0.53
CA GLY A 357 3.32 -2.30 -0.71
C GLY A 357 4.64 -2.56 -1.43
N GLY A 358 5.55 -1.61 -1.44
CA GLY A 358 6.80 -1.70 -2.19
C GLY A 358 7.92 -2.45 -1.45
N LEU A 359 8.18 -2.10 -0.19
CA LEU A 359 9.21 -2.76 0.62
C LEU A 359 8.68 -3.98 1.37
N GLY A 360 7.40 -3.96 1.76
CA GLY A 360 6.79 -5.06 2.52
C GLY A 360 7.31 -5.11 3.97
N THR A 361 7.27 -3.98 4.66
CA THR A 361 7.87 -3.82 5.99
C THR A 361 6.96 -4.36 7.07
N MET A 362 7.33 -5.48 7.71
CA MET A 362 6.69 -5.95 8.94
C MET A 362 6.94 -4.96 10.09
N GLY A 363 5.92 -4.77 10.96
CA GLY A 363 5.95 -3.76 12.02
C GLY A 363 5.49 -2.37 11.57
N PHE A 364 5.05 -2.22 10.32
CA PHE A 364 4.59 -0.95 9.75
C PHE A 364 3.26 -0.46 10.35
N ALA A 365 2.31 -1.38 10.58
CA ALA A 365 0.91 -1.00 10.77
C ALA A 365 0.66 -0.17 12.02
N LEU A 366 1.11 -0.60 13.19
CA LEU A 366 0.80 0.08 14.45
C LEU A 366 1.32 1.53 14.47
N PRO A 367 2.61 1.81 14.20
CA PRO A 367 3.08 3.19 14.16
C PRO A 367 2.44 4.01 13.02
N ALA A 368 2.16 3.40 11.86
CA ALA A 368 1.48 4.11 10.77
C ALA A 368 0.05 4.49 11.12
N ALA A 369 -0.69 3.63 11.84
CA ALA A 369 -2.04 3.91 12.33
C ALA A 369 -2.06 5.07 13.34
N ILE A 370 -1.07 5.15 14.23
CA ILE A 370 -0.89 6.29 15.12
C ILE A 370 -0.78 7.57 14.29
N GLY A 371 0.07 7.58 13.25
CA GLY A 371 0.23 8.71 12.34
C GLY A 371 -1.05 9.05 11.59
N ALA A 372 -1.78 8.04 11.10
CA ALA A 372 -3.06 8.23 10.43
C ALA A 372 -4.12 8.84 11.36
N LYS A 373 -4.14 8.43 12.64
CA LYS A 373 -5.06 8.98 13.64
C LYS A 373 -4.74 10.43 13.97
N PHE A 374 -3.46 10.81 14.07
CA PHE A 374 -3.07 12.23 14.18
C PHE A 374 -3.48 13.05 12.96
N ALA A 375 -3.40 12.46 11.77
CA ALA A 375 -3.80 13.09 10.51
C ALA A 375 -5.32 13.29 10.40
N LYS A 376 -6.10 12.35 10.94
CA LYS A 376 -7.55 12.29 10.87
C LYS A 376 -8.14 11.95 12.25
N PRO A 377 -8.17 12.91 13.18
CA PRO A 377 -8.57 12.67 14.57
C PRO A 377 -9.96 12.05 14.75
N GLU A 378 -10.90 12.36 13.84
CA GLU A 378 -12.28 11.86 13.90
C GLU A 378 -12.48 10.50 13.20
N ALA A 379 -11.49 10.04 12.41
CA ALA A 379 -11.64 8.79 11.66
C ALA A 379 -11.66 7.57 12.59
N ASP A 380 -12.43 6.56 12.22
CA ASP A 380 -12.33 5.20 12.77
C ASP A 380 -11.08 4.55 12.17
N VAL A 381 -10.04 4.34 12.97
CA VAL A 381 -8.76 3.78 12.51
C VAL A 381 -8.57 2.39 13.08
N TRP A 382 -8.34 1.43 12.19
CA TRP A 382 -8.09 0.03 12.51
C TRP A 382 -6.72 -0.42 12.05
N VAL A 383 -6.02 -1.13 12.92
CA VAL A 383 -4.81 -1.87 12.61
C VAL A 383 -5.20 -3.31 12.32
N VAL A 384 -4.82 -3.83 11.16
CA VAL A 384 -4.92 -5.26 10.82
C VAL A 384 -3.49 -5.80 10.74
N VAL A 385 -3.11 -6.63 11.71
CA VAL A 385 -1.72 -7.05 11.91
C VAL A 385 -1.62 -8.53 12.25
N GLY A 386 -0.60 -9.22 11.76
CA GLY A 386 -0.28 -10.58 12.20
C GLY A 386 0.42 -10.57 13.56
N ASP A 387 0.35 -11.69 14.27
CA ASP A 387 1.01 -11.88 15.56
C ASP A 387 2.53 -11.62 15.51
N GLY A 388 3.20 -12.02 14.44
CA GLY A 388 4.64 -11.76 14.26
C GLY A 388 4.95 -10.28 13.98
N GLY A 389 4.18 -9.62 13.10
CA GLY A 389 4.36 -8.21 12.79
C GLY A 389 4.08 -7.30 13.98
N PHE A 390 3.05 -7.61 14.76
CA PHE A 390 2.70 -6.85 15.96
C PHE A 390 3.83 -6.84 16.99
N GLN A 391 4.51 -7.97 17.19
CA GLN A 391 5.62 -8.09 18.14
C GLN A 391 6.79 -7.15 17.82
N MET A 392 6.96 -6.75 16.56
CA MET A 392 8.08 -5.88 16.14
C MET A 392 7.93 -4.44 16.64
N THR A 393 6.70 -3.96 16.84
CA THR A 393 6.41 -2.57 17.22
C THR A 393 5.39 -2.44 18.35
N MET A 394 5.11 -3.50 19.09
CA MET A 394 4.15 -3.48 20.21
C MET A 394 4.52 -2.46 21.31
N CYS A 395 5.77 -2.04 21.41
CA CYS A 395 6.19 -0.96 22.31
C CYS A 395 5.44 0.36 22.04
N GLU A 396 4.93 0.58 20.83
CA GLU A 396 4.17 1.77 20.47
C GLU A 396 2.77 1.84 21.12
N LEU A 397 2.34 0.78 21.80
CA LEU A 397 1.18 0.84 22.69
C LEU A 397 1.37 1.90 23.78
N ALA A 398 2.61 2.12 24.23
CA ALA A 398 2.94 3.20 25.16
C ALA A 398 2.64 4.57 24.56
N THR A 399 2.95 4.79 23.28
CA THR A 399 2.65 6.03 22.56
C THR A 399 1.13 6.27 22.48
N ILE A 400 0.33 5.23 22.19
CA ILE A 400 -1.13 5.32 22.16
C ILE A 400 -1.68 5.82 23.50
N VAL A 401 -1.19 5.26 24.61
CA VAL A 401 -1.65 5.62 25.95
C VAL A 401 -1.19 7.02 26.34
N GLN A 402 0.09 7.35 26.10
CA GLN A 402 0.66 8.65 26.40
C GLN A 402 -0.07 9.77 25.67
N GLU A 403 -0.33 9.60 24.39
CA GLU A 403 -0.96 10.60 23.52
C GLU A 403 -2.49 10.54 23.55
N LYS A 404 -3.08 9.59 24.29
CA LYS A 404 -4.53 9.41 24.46
C LYS A 404 -5.28 9.32 23.13
N ILE A 405 -4.73 8.60 22.19
CA ILE A 405 -5.32 8.39 20.88
C ILE A 405 -6.13 7.10 20.82
N LYS A 406 -7.21 7.11 20.03
CA LYS A 406 -8.02 5.91 19.80
C LYS A 406 -7.67 5.27 18.48
N VAL A 407 -7.09 4.06 18.56
CA VAL A 407 -6.84 3.16 17.43
C VAL A 407 -7.30 1.76 17.84
N ASN A 408 -8.15 1.12 17.04
CA ASN A 408 -8.54 -0.26 17.28
C ASN A 408 -7.54 -1.22 16.62
N ILE A 409 -7.16 -2.29 17.32
CA ILE A 409 -6.10 -3.20 16.87
C ILE A 409 -6.70 -4.60 16.75
N ALA A 410 -6.73 -5.12 15.52
CA ALA A 410 -7.13 -6.49 15.19
C ALA A 410 -5.88 -7.32 14.89
N ILE A 411 -5.46 -8.15 15.84
CA ILE A 411 -4.37 -9.11 15.63
C ILE A 411 -4.96 -10.36 14.99
N ILE A 412 -4.54 -10.66 13.78
CA ILE A 412 -4.87 -11.88 13.05
C ILE A 412 -3.82 -12.94 13.43
N ASN A 413 -4.13 -13.68 14.49
CA ASN A 413 -3.18 -14.55 15.17
C ASN A 413 -3.36 -16.01 14.73
N ASN A 414 -2.50 -16.47 13.85
CA ASN A 414 -2.45 -17.86 13.42
C ASN A 414 -1.27 -18.65 14.04
N GLY A 415 -0.47 -18.04 14.91
CA GLY A 415 0.70 -18.68 15.53
C GLY A 415 1.87 -18.91 14.57
N PHE A 416 1.92 -18.21 13.45
CA PHE A 416 2.95 -18.38 12.44
C PHE A 416 3.37 -17.04 11.80
N LEU A 417 4.57 -17.00 11.24
CA LEU A 417 4.89 -16.12 10.14
C LEU A 417 4.14 -16.63 8.89
N GLY A 418 2.85 -16.31 8.82
CA GLY A 418 1.88 -17.05 7.99
C GLY A 418 2.21 -17.05 6.49
N MET A 419 2.70 -15.92 5.91
CA MET A 419 3.09 -15.89 4.50
C MET A 419 4.31 -16.78 4.23
N VAL A 420 5.30 -16.81 5.12
CA VAL A 420 6.48 -17.69 4.99
C VAL A 420 6.07 -19.15 5.16
N ARG A 421 5.16 -19.46 6.11
CA ARG A 421 4.57 -20.79 6.26
C ARG A 421 3.90 -21.25 4.96
N GLN A 422 3.08 -20.39 4.32
CA GLN A 422 2.40 -20.69 3.06
C GLN A 422 3.39 -21.04 1.94
N TRP A 423 4.53 -20.33 1.86
CA TRP A 423 5.60 -20.68 0.92
C TRP A 423 6.22 -22.03 1.23
N GLN A 424 6.45 -22.35 2.51
CA GLN A 424 6.95 -23.66 2.92
C GLN A 424 5.94 -24.78 2.65
N GLU A 425 4.63 -24.48 2.78
CA GLU A 425 3.58 -25.41 2.42
C GLU A 425 3.58 -25.74 0.93
N PHE A 426 3.57 -24.72 0.07
CA PHE A 426 3.39 -24.92 -1.36
C PHE A 426 4.65 -25.37 -2.09
N PHE A 427 5.82 -24.99 -1.62
CA PHE A 427 7.08 -25.18 -2.36
C PHE A 427 8.15 -25.99 -1.64
N TYR A 428 7.94 -26.35 -0.37
CA TYR A 428 8.95 -27.02 0.46
C TYR A 428 8.38 -28.19 1.28
N ASP A 429 7.39 -28.90 0.75
CA ASP A 429 6.80 -30.13 1.32
C ASP A 429 6.36 -29.97 2.79
N LYS A 430 5.76 -28.82 3.14
CA LYS A 430 5.33 -28.48 4.51
C LYS A 430 6.44 -28.56 5.56
N ARG A 431 7.69 -28.38 5.17
CA ARG A 431 8.82 -28.33 6.11
C ARG A 431 8.86 -26.96 6.80
N TYR A 432 8.06 -26.83 7.85
CA TYR A 432 7.92 -25.58 8.60
C TYR A 432 9.12 -25.36 9.53
N VAL A 433 10.02 -24.46 9.16
CA VAL A 433 11.23 -24.11 9.92
C VAL A 433 11.26 -22.60 10.16
N ALA A 434 11.49 -22.20 11.42
CA ALA A 434 11.55 -20.79 11.85
C ALA A 434 10.29 -19.96 11.55
N THR A 435 9.15 -20.60 11.30
CA THR A 435 7.87 -19.94 11.03
C THR A 435 6.84 -20.09 12.14
N PRO A 436 6.80 -21.21 12.92
CA PRO A 436 5.93 -21.27 14.09
C PRO A 436 6.33 -20.23 15.13
N LEU A 437 5.36 -19.56 15.72
CA LEU A 437 5.55 -18.53 16.74
C LEU A 437 4.90 -18.94 18.06
N VAL A 438 5.63 -18.80 19.16
CA VAL A 438 5.06 -18.78 20.50
C VAL A 438 4.72 -17.33 20.84
N ALA A 439 3.50 -16.94 20.53
CA ALA A 439 3.04 -15.58 20.80
C ALA A 439 2.75 -15.38 22.30
N PRO A 440 3.02 -14.17 22.84
CA PRO A 440 2.58 -13.81 24.17
C PRO A 440 1.04 -13.76 24.25
N ASP A 441 0.51 -13.67 25.46
CA ASP A 441 -0.90 -13.31 25.66
C ASP A 441 -1.10 -11.83 25.33
N PHE A 442 -1.55 -11.53 24.12
CA PHE A 442 -1.70 -10.16 23.64
C PHE A 442 -2.78 -9.38 24.38
N ALA A 443 -3.83 -10.06 24.88
CA ALA A 443 -4.86 -9.41 25.71
C ALA A 443 -4.27 -8.98 27.06
N ALA A 444 -3.51 -9.86 27.71
CA ALA A 444 -2.83 -9.53 28.95
C ALA A 444 -1.75 -8.43 28.74
N LEU A 445 -1.03 -8.49 27.61
CA LEU A 445 -0.05 -7.47 27.24
C LEU A 445 -0.71 -6.09 27.07
N ALA A 446 -1.82 -6.00 26.35
CA ALA A 446 -2.55 -4.75 26.16
C ALA A 446 -3.01 -4.16 27.51
N ASN A 447 -3.55 -5.00 28.40
CA ASN A 447 -3.96 -4.59 29.74
C ASN A 447 -2.77 -4.06 30.58
N ALA A 448 -1.56 -4.64 30.41
CA ALA A 448 -0.36 -4.15 31.08
C ALA A 448 0.05 -2.75 30.61
N PHE A 449 -0.26 -2.37 29.36
CA PHE A 449 -0.09 -1.00 28.86
C PHE A 449 -1.26 -0.07 29.21
N GLY A 450 -2.34 -0.57 29.83
CA GLY A 450 -3.55 0.21 30.13
C GLY A 450 -4.52 0.32 28.95
N ILE A 451 -4.40 -0.57 27.95
CA ILE A 451 -5.33 -0.69 26.82
C ILE A 451 -6.21 -1.91 27.04
N ARG A 452 -7.52 -1.78 26.80
CA ARG A 452 -8.44 -2.91 26.88
C ARG A 452 -8.03 -4.00 25.89
N GLY A 453 -7.65 -5.17 26.42
CA GLY A 453 -7.27 -6.36 25.65
C GLY A 453 -8.36 -7.42 25.70
N GLU A 454 -8.72 -7.96 24.54
CA GLU A 454 -9.75 -8.99 24.38
C GLU A 454 -9.21 -10.13 23.50
N ARG A 455 -9.83 -11.32 23.63
CA ARG A 455 -9.51 -12.48 22.79
C ARG A 455 -10.79 -13.06 22.21
N VAL A 456 -10.77 -13.35 20.91
CA VAL A 456 -11.87 -13.98 20.18
C VAL A 456 -11.36 -15.27 19.54
N THR A 457 -12.09 -16.37 19.84
CA THR A 457 -11.77 -17.73 19.32
C THR A 457 -12.93 -18.33 18.55
N ALA A 458 -14.13 -17.80 18.70
CA ALA A 458 -15.32 -18.32 18.05
C ALA A 458 -15.83 -17.37 16.97
N ARG A 459 -16.25 -17.91 15.84
CA ARG A 459 -16.79 -17.16 14.70
C ARG A 459 -17.97 -16.25 15.09
N GLY A 460 -18.86 -16.74 15.98
CA GLY A 460 -20.06 -16.00 16.39
C GLY A 460 -19.79 -14.73 17.21
N ASP A 461 -18.60 -14.60 17.79
CA ASP A 461 -18.27 -13.47 18.68
C ASP A 461 -17.62 -12.28 17.93
N VAL A 462 -17.18 -12.49 16.69
CA VAL A 462 -16.39 -11.52 15.90
C VAL A 462 -17.14 -10.19 15.75
N THR A 463 -18.37 -10.23 15.23
CA THR A 463 -19.17 -9.04 14.96
C THR A 463 -19.49 -8.24 16.23
N ALA A 464 -19.85 -8.94 17.32
CA ALA A 464 -20.15 -8.30 18.60
C ALA A 464 -18.92 -7.59 19.17
N MET A 465 -17.73 -8.21 19.05
CA MET A 465 -16.49 -7.63 19.53
C MET A 465 -16.04 -6.41 18.71
N ILE A 466 -16.17 -6.46 17.39
CA ILE A 466 -15.88 -5.30 16.52
C ILE A 466 -16.79 -4.13 16.88
N ARG A 467 -18.10 -4.36 17.07
CA ARG A 467 -19.04 -3.32 17.51
C ARG A 467 -18.66 -2.74 18.88
N ALA A 468 -18.27 -3.59 19.83
CA ALA A 468 -17.85 -3.16 21.16
C ALA A 468 -16.58 -2.28 21.09
N ALA A 469 -15.60 -2.65 20.27
CA ALA A 469 -14.38 -1.87 20.09
C ALA A 469 -14.67 -0.51 19.42
N ARG A 470 -15.54 -0.47 18.43
CA ARG A 470 -15.96 0.80 17.78
C ARG A 470 -16.67 1.73 18.76
N ALA A 471 -17.56 1.19 19.61
CA ALA A 471 -18.32 1.95 20.59
C ALA A 471 -17.47 2.43 21.77
N ALA A 472 -16.34 1.80 22.06
CA ALA A 472 -15.46 2.19 23.16
C ALA A 472 -14.87 3.59 22.90
N LYS A 473 -14.63 4.35 23.97
CA LYS A 473 -13.96 5.67 23.90
C LYS A 473 -12.45 5.54 23.77
N GLU A 474 -11.90 4.42 24.18
CA GLU A 474 -10.47 4.13 24.25
C GLU A 474 -10.09 3.10 23.19
N SER A 475 -8.80 2.96 22.96
CA SER A 475 -8.26 1.90 22.10
C SER A 475 -8.62 0.52 22.64
N VAL A 476 -8.93 -0.40 21.74
CA VAL A 476 -9.17 -1.82 22.06
C VAL A 476 -8.24 -2.67 21.19
N LEU A 477 -7.54 -3.61 21.82
CA LEU A 477 -6.77 -4.63 21.15
C LEU A 477 -7.55 -5.95 21.21
N ILE A 478 -7.75 -6.56 20.06
CA ILE A 478 -8.46 -7.83 19.93
C ILE A 478 -7.52 -8.86 19.32
N ASP A 479 -7.23 -9.94 20.06
CA ASP A 479 -6.49 -11.12 19.62
C ASP A 479 -7.47 -12.12 18.98
N PHE A 480 -7.62 -12.06 17.65
CA PHE A 480 -8.43 -13.03 16.89
C PHE A 480 -7.57 -14.29 16.61
N ARG A 481 -7.91 -15.39 17.28
CA ARG A 481 -7.28 -16.68 17.09
C ARG A 481 -7.88 -17.38 15.87
N VAL A 482 -7.20 -17.23 14.74
CA VAL A 482 -7.68 -17.73 13.45
C VAL A 482 -7.06 -19.08 13.10
N GLU A 483 -7.66 -19.75 12.10
CA GLU A 483 -7.16 -21.01 11.56
C GLU A 483 -5.69 -20.89 11.12
N GLN A 484 -4.88 -21.84 11.57
CA GLN A 484 -3.44 -21.80 11.42
C GLN A 484 -2.97 -22.15 10.00
N GLU A 485 -3.64 -23.11 9.37
CA GLU A 485 -3.22 -23.66 8.09
C GLU A 485 -3.97 -23.06 6.89
N ASP A 486 -4.79 -22.02 7.10
CA ASP A 486 -5.38 -21.32 5.95
C ASP A 486 -4.31 -20.57 5.15
N SER A 487 -4.50 -20.54 3.84
CA SER A 487 -3.60 -19.90 2.89
C SER A 487 -4.35 -18.87 2.05
N VAL A 488 -3.62 -17.82 1.63
CA VAL A 488 -4.15 -16.79 0.74
C VAL A 488 -4.27 -17.35 -0.68
N TYR A 489 -5.47 -17.34 -1.21
CA TYR A 489 -5.77 -17.74 -2.58
C TYR A 489 -6.49 -16.61 -3.34
N PRO A 490 -6.24 -16.49 -4.67
CA PRO A 490 -5.23 -17.24 -5.42
C PRO A 490 -3.80 -16.81 -5.07
N MET A 491 -2.82 -17.60 -5.50
CA MET A 491 -1.42 -17.24 -5.43
C MET A 491 -0.73 -17.59 -6.75
N VAL A 492 -0.13 -16.59 -7.40
CA VAL A 492 0.77 -16.81 -8.54
C VAL A 492 2.16 -17.11 -7.98
N PRO A 493 2.75 -18.30 -8.23
CA PRO A 493 4.12 -18.57 -7.80
C PRO A 493 5.11 -17.56 -8.36
N ALA A 494 6.18 -17.24 -7.62
CA ALA A 494 7.19 -16.30 -8.10
C ALA A 494 7.81 -16.78 -9.41
N GLY A 495 7.81 -15.89 -10.42
CA GLY A 495 8.31 -16.21 -11.76
C GLY A 495 7.39 -17.07 -12.63
N ALA A 496 6.19 -17.41 -12.15
CA ALA A 496 5.16 -18.09 -12.93
C ALA A 496 4.28 -17.10 -13.72
N SER A 497 3.59 -17.61 -14.74
CA SER A 497 2.56 -16.87 -15.47
C SER A 497 1.35 -16.59 -14.60
N LEU A 498 0.63 -15.49 -14.86
CA LEU A 498 -0.66 -15.22 -14.20
C LEU A 498 -1.71 -16.33 -14.41
N HIS A 499 -1.58 -17.14 -15.45
CA HIS A 499 -2.44 -18.33 -15.66
C HIS A 499 -2.13 -19.50 -14.74
N GLU A 500 -0.91 -19.57 -14.19
CA GLU A 500 -0.42 -20.68 -13.35
C GLU A 500 -0.71 -20.45 -11.87
N MET A 501 -1.73 -19.66 -11.56
CA MET A 501 -2.11 -19.38 -10.18
C MET A 501 -2.60 -20.64 -9.45
N ILE A 502 -2.14 -20.80 -8.23
CA ILE A 502 -2.67 -21.78 -7.28
C ILE A 502 -3.99 -21.23 -6.76
N ARG A 503 -5.09 -21.95 -6.98
CA ARG A 503 -6.43 -21.56 -6.54
C ARG A 503 -6.84 -22.40 -5.31
N ARG A 504 -7.73 -21.83 -4.49
CA ARG A 504 -8.32 -22.60 -3.39
C ARG A 504 -8.93 -23.89 -3.96
N PRO A 505 -8.65 -25.07 -3.37
CA PRO A 505 -9.27 -26.33 -3.79
C PRO A 505 -10.80 -26.21 -3.81
N HIS A 506 -11.45 -26.94 -4.70
CA HIS A 506 -12.89 -27.12 -4.64
C HIS A 506 -13.27 -27.70 -3.27
N ASN A 507 -14.42 -27.30 -2.76
CA ASN A 507 -14.89 -27.67 -1.43
C ASN A 507 -14.80 -29.20 -1.22
N PRO A 508 -14.00 -29.68 -0.26
CA PRO A 508 -13.90 -31.12 0.01
C PRO A 508 -15.23 -31.77 0.45
N LEU A 509 -16.20 -30.96 0.91
CA LEU A 509 -17.55 -31.45 1.25
C LEU A 509 -18.44 -31.72 0.03
N VAL A 510 -18.08 -31.20 -1.15
CA VAL A 510 -18.79 -31.45 -2.41
C VAL A 510 -18.22 -32.70 -3.11
N GLU A 511 -16.93 -32.96 -2.96
CA GLU A 511 -16.29 -34.18 -3.54
C GLU A 511 -16.73 -35.47 -2.87
N THR A 512 -17.07 -35.47 -1.57
CA THR A 512 -17.59 -36.65 -0.86
C THR A 512 -19.05 -36.97 -1.20
N ALA A 513 -19.77 -36.07 -1.89
CA ALA A 513 -21.14 -36.30 -2.34
C ALA A 513 -21.24 -36.77 -3.80
N ALA A 514 -20.13 -36.88 -4.52
CA ALA A 514 -20.08 -37.20 -5.96
C ALA A 514 -19.42 -38.56 -6.30
N GLU A 515 -19.09 -39.40 -5.32
CA GLU A 515 -18.72 -40.81 -5.58
C GLU A 515 -19.90 -41.74 -5.23
N PRO A 516 -20.36 -42.55 -6.20
CA PRO A 516 -21.48 -43.45 -6.01
C PRO A 516 -21.15 -44.69 -5.14
#